data_50d7dcc3e26db7a7c6de4d9fde0058a1
#
_entry.id   50d7dcc3e26db7a7c6de4d9fde0058a1
#
_cell.length_a   1.000
_cell.length_b   1.000
_cell.length_c   1.000
_cell.angle_alpha   90.00
_cell.angle_beta   90.00
_cell.angle_gamma   90.00
#
_symmetry.space_group_name_H-M   'P 1'
#
loop_
_entity.id
_entity.type
_entity.pdbx_description
1 polymer ?
#
loop_
_entity_poly.entity_id
_entity_poly.type
_entity_poly.pdbx_seq_one_letter_code
_entity_poly.pdbx_strand_id
1 'polypeptide(L)'
;MTVTQTLQTWTVAETIIGIAGLAFTLLLGLLVGCASRKPDANELSARGWVDVTATLDPGTTPVYEGDAPMKFEFLKNMRTGDNFTLSVYSMGAHSGTHIDAPQHFIRTGGSVDQIPLEALTGTARVIDIADGVQAIDAAELNRHDWKGAKRVLFRTRSSLRSWMASPEFHRDFAYLAPDGAQLLADAGVALVGFDYLSAEQFGAPAPRTHQILLGRGIPIVEGLDLRPLQAGDYDLIVLPIKVRGHEGAPARAIARRTSASR
;
A
#
# COMPACT_ATOMS: atom_id res chain seq x y z
N MET A 1 75.16 8.66 -55.33
CA MET A 1 73.73 8.57 -55.11
C MET A 1 73.52 8.29 -53.64
N THR A 2 73.22 9.35 -52.88
CA THR A 2 73.11 9.30 -51.41
C THR A 2 71.57 9.30 -51.03
N VAL A 3 71.10 8.21 -50.43
CA VAL A 3 69.71 8.11 -49.94
C VAL A 3 69.71 8.64 -48.50
N THR A 4 69.08 9.79 -48.27
CA THR A 4 68.84 10.38 -46.96
C THR A 4 67.55 9.78 -46.37
N GLN A 5 67.67 8.96 -45.30
CA GLN A 5 66.50 8.53 -44.50
C GLN A 5 66.17 9.63 -43.51
N THR A 6 64.94 10.16 -43.60
CA THR A 6 64.37 11.08 -42.63
C THR A 6 63.68 10.24 -41.52
N LEU A 7 64.29 10.19 -40.35
CA LEU A 7 63.64 9.64 -39.16
C LEU A 7 62.67 10.69 -38.57
N GLN A 8 61.38 10.37 -38.59
CA GLN A 8 60.34 11.18 -37.94
C GLN A 8 60.39 10.88 -36.43
N THR A 9 60.87 11.83 -35.64
CA THR A 9 60.83 11.75 -34.17
C THR A 9 59.49 12.23 -33.68
N TRP A 10 58.67 11.32 -33.19
CA TRP A 10 57.45 11.67 -32.43
C TRP A 10 57.86 12.26 -31.08
N THR A 11 57.36 13.45 -30.75
CA THR A 11 57.66 14.10 -29.49
C THR A 11 56.85 13.47 -28.36
N VAL A 12 57.47 13.39 -27.16
CA VAL A 12 56.85 12.83 -25.94
C VAL A 12 55.49 13.50 -25.61
N ALA A 13 55.30 14.73 -26.06
CA ALA A 13 54.08 15.48 -25.87
C ALA A 13 52.85 14.88 -26.61
N GLU A 14 53.01 14.35 -27.82
CA GLU A 14 51.91 13.76 -28.59
C GLU A 14 51.44 12.42 -28.00
N THR A 15 52.39 11.66 -27.40
CA THR A 15 52.05 10.40 -26.74
C THR A 15 51.27 10.62 -25.43
N ILE A 16 51.58 11.69 -24.67
CA ILE A 16 50.86 12.03 -23.43
C ILE A 16 49.45 12.52 -23.71
N ILE A 17 49.24 13.29 -24.79
CA ILE A 17 47.92 13.77 -25.18
C ILE A 17 47.00 12.61 -25.62
N GLY A 18 47.55 11.63 -26.34
CA GLY A 18 46.79 10.44 -26.75
C GLY A 18 46.33 9.56 -25.56
N ILE A 19 47.20 9.36 -24.57
CA ILE A 19 46.90 8.56 -23.37
C ILE A 19 45.90 9.30 -22.46
N ALA A 20 46.05 10.62 -22.31
CA ALA A 20 45.09 11.44 -21.53
C ALA A 20 43.70 11.47 -22.17
N GLY A 21 43.61 11.53 -23.51
CA GLY A 21 42.34 11.48 -24.25
C GLY A 21 41.61 10.14 -24.10
N LEU A 22 42.35 9.01 -24.13
CA LEU A 22 41.75 7.68 -23.93
C LEU A 22 41.31 7.47 -22.47
N ALA A 23 42.08 7.96 -21.49
CA ALA A 23 41.70 7.86 -20.09
C ALA A 23 40.46 8.72 -19.76
N PHE A 24 40.33 9.89 -20.37
CA PHE A 24 39.16 10.76 -20.17
C PHE A 24 37.91 10.19 -20.81
N THR A 25 38.01 9.55 -21.98
CA THR A 25 36.86 8.89 -22.65
C THR A 25 36.40 7.64 -21.90
N LEU A 26 37.34 6.88 -21.31
CA LEU A 26 37.01 5.73 -20.46
C LEU A 26 36.37 6.16 -19.11
N LEU A 27 36.84 7.26 -18.51
CA LEU A 27 36.27 7.80 -17.26
C LEU A 27 34.88 8.39 -17.49
N LEU A 28 34.63 9.07 -18.62
CA LEU A 28 33.32 9.55 -19.00
C LEU A 28 32.35 8.41 -19.29
N GLY A 29 32.80 7.30 -19.90
CA GLY A 29 32.05 6.10 -20.13
C GLY A 29 31.62 5.38 -18.83
N LEU A 30 32.49 5.41 -17.78
CA LEU A 30 32.20 4.85 -16.47
C LEU A 30 31.24 5.73 -15.63
N LEU A 31 31.21 7.04 -15.82
CA LEU A 31 30.32 7.97 -15.14
C LEU A 31 28.90 8.00 -15.75
N VAL A 32 28.75 7.69 -17.04
CA VAL A 32 27.44 7.57 -17.70
C VAL A 32 26.73 6.25 -17.37
N GLY A 33 27.47 5.23 -16.88
CA GLY A 33 26.93 3.93 -16.47
C GLY A 33 26.20 3.92 -15.13
N CYS A 34 26.29 4.98 -14.32
CA CYS A 34 25.54 5.17 -13.08
C CYS A 34 24.30 6.06 -13.26
N ALA A 35 23.66 6.04 -14.45
CA ALA A 35 22.27 6.45 -14.53
C ALA A 35 21.47 5.47 -13.67
N SER A 36 21.01 5.94 -12.53
CA SER A 36 20.11 5.20 -11.65
C SER A 36 18.97 4.65 -12.50
N ARG A 37 19.07 3.35 -12.84
CA ARG A 37 17.98 2.62 -13.46
C ARG A 37 16.81 2.82 -12.50
N LYS A 38 15.80 3.59 -12.91
CA LYS A 38 14.54 3.63 -12.18
C LYS A 38 14.14 2.17 -12.01
N PRO A 39 13.97 1.66 -10.79
CA PRO A 39 13.48 0.31 -10.65
C PRO A 39 12.19 0.26 -11.44
N ASP A 40 12.15 -0.63 -12.42
CA ASP A 40 10.97 -0.80 -13.25
C ASP A 40 9.86 -1.22 -12.29
N ALA A 41 8.78 -0.44 -12.22
CA ALA A 41 7.57 -0.84 -11.51
C ALA A 41 7.10 -2.24 -11.97
N ASN A 42 7.53 -2.68 -13.13
CA ASN A 42 7.37 -4.01 -13.69
C ASN A 42 8.23 -5.11 -13.01
N GLU A 43 9.31 -4.82 -12.29
CA GLU A 43 10.10 -5.90 -11.63
C GLU A 43 9.36 -6.51 -10.43
N LEU A 44 8.54 -5.75 -9.70
CA LEU A 44 7.66 -6.30 -8.68
C LEU A 44 6.48 -7.07 -9.31
N SER A 45 5.94 -6.57 -10.44
CA SER A 45 4.91 -7.28 -11.22
C SER A 45 5.46 -8.57 -11.84
N ALA A 46 6.73 -8.65 -12.20
CA ALA A 46 7.38 -9.88 -12.67
C ALA A 46 7.38 -11.02 -11.64
N ARG A 47 7.27 -10.70 -10.35
CA ARG A 47 7.08 -11.66 -9.24
C ARG A 47 5.61 -11.87 -8.87
N GLY A 48 4.68 -11.27 -9.63
CA GLY A 48 3.23 -11.38 -9.40
C GLY A 48 2.70 -10.60 -8.20
N TRP A 49 3.51 -9.78 -7.51
CA TRP A 49 3.03 -8.89 -6.46
C TRP A 49 2.34 -7.67 -7.04
N VAL A 50 1.19 -7.33 -6.48
CA VAL A 50 0.36 -6.17 -6.82
C VAL A 50 0.26 -5.28 -5.60
N ASP A 51 0.48 -3.98 -5.79
CA ASP A 51 0.25 -2.97 -4.77
C ASP A 51 -1.25 -2.69 -4.66
N VAL A 52 -1.80 -2.89 -3.48
CA VAL A 52 -3.21 -2.66 -3.15
C VAL A 52 -3.36 -1.55 -2.11
N THR A 53 -2.35 -0.67 -2.03
CA THR A 53 -2.36 0.52 -1.17
C THR A 53 -2.96 1.68 -1.94
N ALA A 54 -3.90 2.41 -1.35
CA ALA A 54 -4.33 3.71 -1.88
C ALA A 54 -3.17 4.71 -1.84
N THR A 55 -2.95 5.42 -2.93
CA THR A 55 -1.95 6.50 -2.95
C THR A 55 -2.39 7.62 -2.01
N LEU A 56 -1.53 8.03 -1.09
CA LEU A 56 -1.79 9.18 -0.23
C LEU A 56 -1.49 10.48 -0.99
N ASP A 57 -2.53 11.21 -1.33
CA ASP A 57 -2.48 12.51 -2.01
C ASP A 57 -3.62 13.39 -1.48
N PRO A 58 -3.32 14.54 -0.85
CA PRO A 58 -4.35 15.45 -0.32
C PRO A 58 -5.40 15.90 -1.36
N GLY A 59 -5.07 15.83 -2.66
CA GLY A 59 -5.97 16.22 -3.75
C GLY A 59 -6.86 15.10 -4.29
N THR A 60 -6.54 13.84 -4.01
CA THR A 60 -7.23 12.69 -4.64
C THR A 60 -7.64 11.59 -3.66
N THR A 61 -7.04 11.51 -2.48
CA THR A 61 -7.40 10.50 -1.49
C THR A 61 -8.56 11.00 -0.64
N PRO A 62 -9.67 10.25 -0.52
CA PRO A 62 -10.77 10.66 0.34
C PRO A 62 -10.36 10.62 1.82
N VAL A 63 -10.98 11.50 2.59
CA VAL A 63 -10.87 11.52 4.05
C VAL A 63 -12.25 11.23 4.63
N TYR A 64 -12.29 10.42 5.69
CA TYR A 64 -13.56 10.13 6.36
C TYR A 64 -14.15 11.44 6.90
N GLU A 65 -15.47 11.59 6.78
CA GLU A 65 -16.16 12.83 7.16
C GLU A 65 -15.97 13.14 8.64
N GLY A 66 -15.37 14.29 8.92
CA GLY A 66 -15.05 14.73 10.29
C GLY A 66 -13.60 14.50 10.71
N ASP A 67 -12.83 13.73 9.96
CA ASP A 67 -11.42 13.51 10.26
C ASP A 67 -10.53 14.66 9.81
N ALA A 68 -9.32 14.70 10.37
CA ALA A 68 -8.33 15.70 10.02
C ALA A 68 -7.85 15.53 8.56
N PRO A 69 -7.83 16.62 7.76
CA PRO A 69 -7.35 16.54 6.40
C PRO A 69 -5.85 16.25 6.33
N MET A 70 -5.43 15.56 5.27
CA MET A 70 -4.02 15.36 4.98
C MET A 70 -3.36 16.67 4.56
N LYS A 71 -2.12 16.90 5.04
CA LYS A 71 -1.27 18.02 4.65
C LYS A 71 0.14 17.53 4.41
N PHE A 72 0.66 17.77 3.21
CA PHE A 72 2.02 17.41 2.81
C PHE A 72 2.76 18.70 2.45
N GLU A 73 3.92 18.91 3.06
CA GLU A 73 4.68 20.15 2.93
C GLU A 73 6.16 19.83 2.68
N PHE A 74 6.77 20.55 1.73
CA PHE A 74 8.20 20.53 1.55
C PHE A 74 8.85 21.60 2.45
N LEU A 75 9.61 21.16 3.44
CA LEU A 75 10.45 22.03 4.26
C LEU A 75 11.70 22.48 3.49
N LYS A 76 12.20 21.61 2.59
CA LYS A 76 13.30 21.83 1.66
C LYS A 76 12.98 21.18 0.32
N ASN A 77 13.38 21.80 -0.79
CA ASN A 77 13.10 21.28 -2.11
C ASN A 77 14.23 21.61 -3.09
N MET A 78 14.88 20.59 -3.63
CA MET A 78 15.93 20.74 -4.64
C MET A 78 15.45 21.45 -5.91
N ARG A 79 14.16 21.34 -6.25
CA ARG A 79 13.56 22.00 -7.41
C ARG A 79 13.49 23.54 -7.24
N THR A 80 13.56 24.01 -6.01
CA THR A 80 13.55 25.46 -5.67
C THR A 80 14.89 25.97 -5.17
N GLY A 81 15.97 25.14 -5.29
CA GLY A 81 17.35 25.58 -5.03
C GLY A 81 17.96 25.09 -3.71
N ASP A 82 17.25 24.28 -2.92
CA ASP A 82 17.85 23.66 -1.74
C ASP A 82 18.82 22.52 -2.11
N ASN A 83 19.77 22.20 -1.22
CA ASN A 83 20.77 21.12 -1.43
C ASN A 83 20.16 19.70 -1.30
N PHE A 84 18.96 19.56 -0.71
CA PHE A 84 18.25 18.31 -0.54
C PHE A 84 16.74 18.57 -0.48
N THR A 85 15.97 17.50 -0.58
CA THR A 85 14.50 17.55 -0.42
C THR A 85 14.11 16.94 0.91
N LEU A 86 13.32 17.65 1.71
CA LEU A 86 12.78 17.22 2.99
C LEU A 86 11.32 17.61 3.07
N SER A 87 10.46 16.68 3.47
CA SER A 87 9.03 16.92 3.64
C SER A 87 8.52 16.51 5.00
N VAL A 88 7.38 17.05 5.39
CA VAL A 88 6.59 16.65 6.55
C VAL A 88 5.20 16.25 6.09
N TYR A 89 4.64 15.19 6.70
CA TYR A 89 3.28 14.73 6.49
C TYR A 89 2.50 14.88 7.79
N SER A 90 1.32 15.49 7.70
CA SER A 90 0.34 15.56 8.78
C SER A 90 -0.97 14.96 8.29
N MET A 91 -1.46 13.92 8.97
CA MET A 91 -2.69 13.21 8.61
C MET A 91 -3.22 12.43 9.81
N GLY A 92 -4.48 12.05 9.77
CA GLY A 92 -5.06 11.13 10.75
C GLY A 92 -4.46 9.73 10.67
N ALA A 93 -4.52 8.97 11.76
CA ALA A 93 -4.09 7.57 11.81
C ALA A 93 -4.88 6.69 10.83
N HIS A 94 -6.13 7.08 10.54
CA HIS A 94 -7.06 6.38 9.68
C HIS A 94 -7.13 6.98 8.25
N SER A 95 -6.02 7.56 7.77
CA SER A 95 -5.94 8.14 6.42
C SER A 95 -5.50 7.11 5.38
N GLY A 96 -6.23 7.05 4.26
CA GLY A 96 -5.94 6.14 3.14
C GLY A 96 -5.99 4.67 3.54
N THR A 97 -5.07 3.84 3.04
CA THR A 97 -4.95 2.47 3.52
C THR A 97 -4.31 2.44 4.90
N HIS A 98 -5.03 1.93 5.88
CA HIS A 98 -4.62 1.89 7.28
C HIS A 98 -5.09 0.61 7.98
N ILE A 99 -4.66 0.43 9.23
CA ILE A 99 -5.07 -0.68 10.09
C ILE A 99 -5.60 -0.12 11.40
N ASP A 100 -6.76 -0.63 11.79
CA ASP A 100 -7.34 -0.43 13.11
C ASP A 100 -6.85 -1.50 14.08
N ALA A 101 -6.33 -1.06 15.21
CA ALA A 101 -6.01 -1.91 16.35
C ALA A 101 -7.19 -2.00 17.33
N PRO A 102 -7.24 -3.02 18.19
CA PRO A 102 -8.29 -3.16 19.20
C PRO A 102 -8.54 -1.88 20.03
N GLN A 103 -7.51 -1.10 20.33
CA GLN A 103 -7.62 0.15 21.10
C GLN A 103 -8.54 1.18 20.45
N HIS A 104 -8.82 1.09 19.12
CA HIS A 104 -9.67 2.06 18.44
C HIS A 104 -11.09 2.11 19.02
N PHE A 105 -11.70 0.97 19.33
CA PHE A 105 -13.06 0.91 19.90
C PHE A 105 -13.13 0.14 21.24
N ILE A 106 -12.03 -0.46 21.69
CA ILE A 106 -11.97 -1.24 22.93
C ILE A 106 -11.04 -0.52 23.91
N ARG A 107 -11.60 0.03 24.97
CA ARG A 107 -10.88 0.85 25.99
C ARG A 107 -9.59 0.19 26.51
N THR A 108 -9.57 -1.12 26.68
CA THR A 108 -8.43 -1.91 27.16
C THR A 108 -7.77 -2.71 26.04
N GLY A 109 -8.06 -2.37 24.77
CA GLY A 109 -7.51 -3.04 23.61
C GLY A 109 -6.03 -2.74 23.40
N GLY A 110 -5.34 -3.67 22.73
CA GLY A 110 -3.95 -3.50 22.34
C GLY A 110 -3.81 -2.44 21.23
N SER A 111 -2.65 -1.77 21.22
CA SER A 111 -2.29 -0.75 20.21
C SER A 111 -1.73 -1.36 18.93
N VAL A 112 -1.59 -0.55 17.88
CA VAL A 112 -1.17 -0.97 16.54
C VAL A 112 0.21 -1.62 16.52
N ASP A 113 1.13 -1.18 17.38
CA ASP A 113 2.48 -1.74 17.51
C ASP A 113 2.51 -3.13 18.19
N GLN A 114 1.37 -3.57 18.75
CA GLN A 114 1.19 -4.86 19.43
C GLN A 114 0.44 -5.90 18.59
N ILE A 115 -0.04 -5.53 17.39
CA ILE A 115 -0.73 -6.48 16.51
C ILE A 115 0.26 -7.58 16.08
N PRO A 116 -0.09 -8.88 16.25
CA PRO A 116 0.76 -9.98 15.81
C PRO A 116 0.99 -9.95 14.29
N LEU A 117 2.24 -10.13 13.85
CA LEU A 117 2.58 -10.14 12.41
C LEU A 117 1.87 -11.26 11.65
N GLU A 118 1.55 -12.36 12.32
CA GLU A 118 0.79 -13.48 11.78
C GLU A 118 -0.64 -13.08 11.39
N ALA A 119 -1.22 -12.07 12.03
CA ALA A 119 -2.50 -11.49 11.59
C ALA A 119 -2.34 -10.71 10.28
N LEU A 120 -1.23 -10.01 10.11
CA LEU A 120 -0.95 -9.05 9.05
C LEU A 120 -0.37 -9.67 7.77
N THR A 121 0.04 -10.95 7.82
CA THR A 121 0.69 -11.63 6.69
C THR A 121 0.13 -13.04 6.49
N GLY A 122 0.05 -13.48 5.23
CA GLY A 122 -0.36 -14.83 4.85
C GLY A 122 -1.54 -14.84 3.88
N THR A 123 -2.12 -16.03 3.62
CA THR A 123 -3.19 -16.15 2.63
C THR A 123 -4.45 -15.40 3.06
N ALA A 124 -4.98 -14.61 2.13
CA ALA A 124 -6.25 -13.89 2.24
C ALA A 124 -7.18 -14.26 1.10
N ARG A 125 -8.47 -14.33 1.36
CA ARG A 125 -9.52 -14.52 0.36
C ARG A 125 -10.14 -13.18 0.00
N VAL A 126 -10.07 -12.80 -1.29
CA VAL A 126 -10.79 -11.66 -1.84
C VAL A 126 -12.18 -12.11 -2.27
N ILE A 127 -13.20 -11.41 -1.81
CA ILE A 127 -14.60 -11.64 -2.12
C ILE A 127 -15.13 -10.44 -2.88
N ASP A 128 -15.71 -10.70 -4.06
CA ASP A 128 -16.40 -9.66 -4.83
C ASP A 128 -17.83 -9.50 -4.31
N ILE A 129 -18.15 -8.32 -3.83
CA ILE A 129 -19.48 -7.92 -3.39
C ILE A 129 -20.16 -7.16 -4.53
N ALA A 130 -21.36 -7.61 -4.89
CA ALA A 130 -22.13 -6.99 -5.98
C ALA A 130 -22.41 -5.51 -5.72
N ASP A 131 -22.38 -4.67 -6.76
CA ASP A 131 -22.55 -3.21 -6.67
C ASP A 131 -23.85 -2.78 -5.94
N GLY A 132 -24.93 -3.56 -6.05
CA GLY A 132 -26.20 -3.31 -5.37
C GLY A 132 -26.21 -3.63 -3.87
N VAL A 133 -25.19 -4.33 -3.35
CA VAL A 133 -25.12 -4.73 -1.93
C VAL A 133 -24.45 -3.65 -1.12
N GLN A 134 -25.15 -3.08 -0.16
CA GLN A 134 -24.60 -2.11 0.78
C GLN A 134 -24.25 -2.77 2.12
N ALA A 135 -25.16 -3.58 2.67
CA ALA A 135 -24.95 -4.32 3.91
C ALA A 135 -24.43 -5.73 3.61
N ILE A 136 -23.23 -6.05 4.08
CA ILE A 136 -22.66 -7.40 4.02
C ILE A 136 -23.04 -8.08 5.33
N ASP A 137 -24.23 -8.65 5.37
CA ASP A 137 -24.78 -9.39 6.51
C ASP A 137 -24.37 -10.88 6.46
N ALA A 138 -24.81 -11.66 7.44
CA ALA A 138 -24.52 -13.10 7.49
C ALA A 138 -25.15 -13.86 6.30
N ALA A 139 -26.30 -13.39 5.78
CA ALA A 139 -26.95 -14.00 4.62
C ALA A 139 -26.15 -13.74 3.34
N GLU A 140 -25.68 -12.50 3.15
CA GLU A 140 -24.79 -12.14 2.02
C GLU A 140 -23.48 -12.93 2.10
N LEU A 141 -22.83 -12.97 3.26
CA LEU A 141 -21.58 -13.74 3.45
C LEU A 141 -21.77 -15.21 3.07
N ASN A 142 -22.89 -15.84 3.42
CA ASN A 142 -23.15 -17.25 3.11
C ASN A 142 -23.35 -17.53 1.61
N ARG A 143 -23.43 -16.52 0.76
CA ARG A 143 -23.44 -16.67 -0.71
C ARG A 143 -22.06 -16.79 -1.30
N HIS A 144 -21.02 -16.52 -0.51
CA HIS A 144 -19.64 -16.48 -0.95
C HIS A 144 -18.80 -17.59 -0.35
N ASP A 145 -17.73 -17.98 -1.06
CA ASP A 145 -16.77 -18.96 -0.58
C ASP A 145 -15.67 -18.27 0.25
N TRP A 146 -15.96 -18.03 1.52
CA TRP A 146 -15.01 -17.45 2.49
C TRP A 146 -14.63 -18.42 3.61
N LYS A 147 -15.39 -19.50 3.80
CA LYS A 147 -15.20 -20.44 4.91
C LYS A 147 -13.80 -21.06 4.88
N GLY A 148 -13.16 -21.08 6.04
CA GLY A 148 -11.77 -21.54 6.18
C GLY A 148 -10.69 -20.51 5.87
N ALA A 149 -11.04 -19.35 5.28
CA ALA A 149 -10.11 -18.26 5.09
C ALA A 149 -9.73 -17.62 6.44
N LYS A 150 -8.43 -17.40 6.66
CA LYS A 150 -7.93 -16.71 7.85
C LYS A 150 -7.98 -15.19 7.70
N ARG A 151 -7.98 -14.68 6.49
CA ARG A 151 -8.10 -13.26 6.18
C ARG A 151 -9.11 -13.09 5.05
N VAL A 152 -10.03 -12.14 5.20
CA VAL A 152 -11.09 -11.89 4.23
C VAL A 152 -11.02 -10.44 3.80
N LEU A 153 -10.93 -10.20 2.50
CA LEU A 153 -10.92 -8.86 1.91
C LEU A 153 -12.18 -8.68 1.05
N PHE A 154 -12.92 -7.62 1.32
CA PHE A 154 -14.13 -7.28 0.58
C PHE A 154 -13.82 -6.27 -0.51
N ARG A 155 -13.96 -6.72 -1.77
CA ARG A 155 -13.89 -5.87 -2.96
C ARG A 155 -15.30 -5.47 -3.34
N THR A 156 -15.62 -4.20 -3.16
CA THR A 156 -16.98 -3.67 -3.23
C THR A 156 -17.13 -2.65 -4.36
N ARG A 157 -18.26 -1.95 -4.37
CA ARG A 157 -18.51 -0.81 -5.26
C ARG A 157 -17.42 0.26 -5.19
N SER A 158 -16.73 0.40 -4.06
CA SER A 158 -15.64 1.38 -3.89
C SER A 158 -14.51 1.13 -4.87
N SER A 159 -14.07 -0.12 -5.03
CA SER A 159 -13.11 -0.51 -6.06
C SER A 159 -13.68 -0.36 -7.46
N LEU A 160 -14.92 -0.80 -7.70
CA LEU A 160 -15.55 -0.71 -9.02
C LEU A 160 -15.66 0.74 -9.52
N ARG A 161 -15.85 1.68 -8.61
CA ARG A 161 -16.02 3.12 -8.90
C ARG A 161 -14.77 3.95 -8.63
N SER A 162 -13.66 3.32 -8.22
CA SER A 162 -12.38 3.98 -7.93
C SER A 162 -12.46 5.06 -6.83
N TRP A 163 -13.29 4.86 -5.81
CA TRP A 163 -13.52 5.87 -4.78
C TRP A 163 -12.28 6.20 -3.96
N MET A 164 -11.36 5.26 -3.75
CA MET A 164 -10.08 5.54 -3.08
C MET A 164 -9.10 6.40 -3.90
N ALA A 165 -9.46 6.74 -5.14
CA ALA A 165 -8.70 7.66 -6.02
C ALA A 165 -9.50 8.94 -6.34
N SER A 166 -10.53 9.27 -5.53
CA SER A 166 -11.36 10.46 -5.64
C SER A 166 -11.42 11.17 -4.29
N PRO A 167 -11.29 12.51 -4.21
CA PRO A 167 -11.34 13.24 -2.93
C PRO A 167 -12.74 13.27 -2.30
N GLU A 168 -13.77 12.86 -3.04
CA GLU A 168 -15.15 12.86 -2.57
C GLU A 168 -15.37 11.72 -1.57
N PHE A 169 -15.97 12.02 -0.41
CA PHE A 169 -16.41 11.02 0.55
C PHE A 169 -17.81 10.52 0.22
N HIS A 170 -17.94 9.21 0.00
CA HIS A 170 -19.19 8.54 -0.34
C HIS A 170 -19.79 7.87 0.89
N ARG A 171 -20.95 8.38 1.36
CA ARG A 171 -21.63 7.84 2.55
C ARG A 171 -22.38 6.52 2.32
N ASP A 172 -22.58 6.16 1.06
CA ASP A 172 -23.29 4.95 0.64
C ASP A 172 -22.36 3.76 0.35
N PHE A 173 -21.15 3.76 0.90
CA PHE A 173 -20.21 2.65 0.76
C PHE A 173 -20.76 1.35 1.36
N ALA A 174 -20.26 0.21 0.87
CA ALA A 174 -20.61 -1.09 1.41
C ALA A 174 -19.91 -1.31 2.77
N TYR A 175 -20.65 -1.83 3.73
CA TYR A 175 -20.19 -2.05 5.10
C TYR A 175 -20.50 -3.47 5.55
N LEU A 176 -19.82 -3.95 6.58
CA LEU A 176 -20.09 -5.23 7.23
C LEU A 176 -21.17 -5.02 8.31
N ALA A 177 -22.28 -5.75 8.20
CA ALA A 177 -23.31 -5.73 9.23
C ALA A 177 -22.83 -6.46 10.50
N PRO A 178 -23.36 -6.12 11.69
CA PRO A 178 -22.91 -6.74 12.94
C PRO A 178 -23.05 -8.28 12.99
N ASP A 179 -24.07 -8.86 12.38
CA ASP A 179 -24.23 -10.31 12.29
C ASP A 179 -23.22 -10.97 11.34
N GLY A 180 -22.85 -10.28 10.25
CA GLY A 180 -21.74 -10.68 9.39
C GLY A 180 -20.38 -10.63 10.11
N ALA A 181 -20.14 -9.57 10.89
CA ALA A 181 -18.94 -9.46 11.73
C ALA A 181 -18.87 -10.57 12.78
N GLN A 182 -20.01 -10.89 13.43
CA GLN A 182 -20.08 -11.97 14.39
C GLN A 182 -19.77 -13.32 13.74
N LEU A 183 -20.33 -13.58 12.55
CA LEU A 183 -20.08 -14.82 11.81
C LEU A 183 -18.59 -15.01 11.47
N LEU A 184 -17.90 -13.95 11.01
CA LEU A 184 -16.47 -13.99 10.74
C LEU A 184 -15.64 -14.19 12.01
N ALA A 185 -16.00 -13.50 13.09
CA ALA A 185 -15.32 -13.60 14.38
C ALA A 185 -15.45 -15.02 14.97
N ASP A 186 -16.63 -15.62 14.91
CA ASP A 186 -16.88 -16.98 15.43
C ASP A 186 -16.18 -18.06 14.58
N ALA A 187 -15.97 -17.81 13.30
CA ALA A 187 -15.18 -18.68 12.41
C ALA A 187 -13.65 -18.56 12.63
N GLY A 188 -13.19 -17.65 13.49
CA GLY A 188 -11.78 -17.47 13.80
C GLY A 188 -10.98 -16.84 12.65
N VAL A 189 -11.58 -15.90 11.92
CA VAL A 189 -10.89 -15.03 10.98
C VAL A 189 -9.88 -14.18 11.75
N ALA A 190 -8.69 -14.00 11.23
CA ALA A 190 -7.59 -13.29 11.87
C ALA A 190 -7.46 -11.83 11.42
N LEU A 191 -8.07 -11.46 10.28
CA LEU A 191 -8.05 -10.11 9.71
C LEU A 191 -9.22 -9.93 8.75
N VAL A 192 -9.84 -8.75 8.77
CA VAL A 192 -10.86 -8.33 7.80
C VAL A 192 -10.37 -7.08 7.08
N GLY A 193 -10.57 -6.98 5.77
CA GLY A 193 -10.16 -5.82 4.98
C GLY A 193 -11.25 -5.27 4.07
N PHE A 194 -11.27 -3.94 3.92
CA PHE A 194 -12.23 -3.19 3.10
C PHE A 194 -11.54 -2.27 2.11
N ASP A 195 -12.18 -2.12 0.98
CA ASP A 195 -11.75 -1.21 -0.09
C ASP A 195 -12.32 0.21 0.05
N TYR A 196 -12.77 0.57 1.27
CA TYR A 196 -13.15 1.94 1.61
C TYR A 196 -12.81 2.27 3.08
N LEU A 197 -13.11 3.51 3.49
CA LEU A 197 -12.62 4.14 4.71
C LEU A 197 -13.34 3.71 6.00
N SER A 198 -14.27 2.77 5.94
CA SER A 198 -14.85 2.15 7.13
C SER A 198 -15.47 0.78 6.85
N ALA A 199 -15.31 -0.14 7.80
CA ALA A 199 -16.05 -1.39 7.88
C ALA A 199 -17.46 -1.19 8.45
N GLU A 200 -17.70 -0.09 9.19
CA GLU A 200 -18.99 0.23 9.82
C GLU A 200 -19.94 0.96 8.88
N GLN A 201 -21.23 0.80 9.08
CA GLN A 201 -22.25 1.62 8.41
C GLN A 201 -22.04 3.11 8.74
N PHE A 202 -22.04 3.98 7.73
CA PHE A 202 -21.99 5.42 7.96
C PHE A 202 -23.21 5.87 8.79
N GLY A 203 -22.95 6.64 9.85
CA GLY A 203 -24.00 7.17 10.72
C GLY A 203 -24.65 6.12 11.62
N ALA A 204 -24.06 4.92 11.77
CA ALA A 204 -24.56 3.91 12.71
C ALA A 204 -24.65 4.48 14.14
N PRO A 205 -25.71 4.14 14.91
CA PRO A 205 -25.89 4.67 16.27
C PRO A 205 -24.86 4.14 17.28
N ALA A 206 -24.16 3.05 16.92
CA ALA A 206 -23.07 2.46 17.70
C ALA A 206 -22.13 1.68 16.77
N PRO A 207 -20.82 1.68 17.03
CA PRO A 207 -19.80 1.03 16.18
C PRO A 207 -19.73 -0.49 16.44
N ARG A 208 -20.85 -1.19 16.20
CA ARG A 208 -21.02 -2.59 16.56
C ARG A 208 -20.10 -3.53 15.81
N THR A 209 -19.88 -3.30 14.53
CA THR A 209 -18.98 -4.09 13.69
C THR A 209 -17.55 -4.01 14.20
N HIS A 210 -17.05 -2.79 14.44
CA HIS A 210 -15.73 -2.59 15.03
C HIS A 210 -15.61 -3.24 16.40
N GLN A 211 -16.61 -3.05 17.29
CA GLN A 211 -16.60 -3.63 18.64
C GLN A 211 -16.55 -5.15 18.60
N ILE A 212 -17.23 -5.80 17.67
CA ILE A 212 -17.24 -7.26 17.51
C ILE A 212 -15.85 -7.75 17.06
N LEU A 213 -15.31 -7.20 15.97
CA LEU A 213 -14.05 -7.64 15.41
C LEU A 213 -12.86 -7.30 16.33
N LEU A 214 -12.72 -6.03 16.69
CA LEU A 214 -11.63 -5.55 17.53
C LEU A 214 -11.68 -6.12 18.94
N GLY A 215 -12.89 -6.37 19.47
CA GLY A 215 -13.09 -7.03 20.76
C GLY A 215 -12.63 -8.50 20.78
N ARG A 216 -12.52 -9.14 19.64
CA ARG A 216 -11.92 -10.48 19.45
C ARG A 216 -10.45 -10.40 19.05
N GLY A 217 -9.84 -9.22 19.03
CA GLY A 217 -8.45 -9.01 18.61
C GLY A 217 -8.24 -9.15 17.11
N ILE A 218 -9.30 -9.04 16.30
CA ILE A 218 -9.23 -9.10 14.84
C ILE A 218 -8.99 -7.70 14.30
N PRO A 219 -7.79 -7.37 13.80
CA PRO A 219 -7.52 -6.06 13.20
C PRO A 219 -8.33 -5.88 11.92
N ILE A 220 -8.69 -4.64 11.62
CA ILE A 220 -9.41 -4.26 10.41
C ILE A 220 -8.46 -3.47 9.53
N VAL A 221 -8.41 -3.78 8.24
CA VAL A 221 -7.70 -2.99 7.23
C VAL A 221 -8.74 -2.24 6.42
N GLU A 222 -8.60 -0.93 6.34
CA GLU A 222 -9.52 -0.08 5.60
C GLU A 222 -8.78 0.71 4.50
N GLY A 223 -9.51 1.23 3.53
CA GLY A 223 -8.96 2.03 2.46
C GLY A 223 -8.05 1.27 1.49
N LEU A 224 -8.23 -0.04 1.31
CA LEU A 224 -7.50 -0.81 0.30
C LEU A 224 -7.90 -0.40 -1.12
N ASP A 225 -6.96 -0.40 -2.04
CA ASP A 225 -7.21 -0.30 -3.47
C ASP A 225 -7.27 -1.70 -4.09
N LEU A 226 -8.44 -2.32 -4.08
CA LEU A 226 -8.63 -3.68 -4.59
C LEU A 226 -9.01 -3.72 -6.09
N ARG A 227 -8.93 -2.59 -6.81
CA ARG A 227 -9.22 -2.54 -8.27
C ARG A 227 -8.42 -3.55 -9.09
N PRO A 228 -7.12 -3.77 -8.83
CA PRO A 228 -6.33 -4.71 -9.64
C PRO A 228 -6.59 -6.19 -9.31
N LEU A 229 -7.33 -6.50 -8.24
CA LEU A 229 -7.61 -7.87 -7.85
C LEU A 229 -8.96 -8.38 -8.40
N GLN A 230 -9.12 -9.67 -8.37
CA GLN A 230 -10.37 -10.40 -8.62
C GLN A 230 -10.63 -11.34 -7.45
N ALA A 231 -11.85 -11.87 -7.32
CA ALA A 231 -12.15 -12.89 -6.30
C ALA A 231 -11.16 -14.07 -6.36
N GLY A 232 -10.76 -14.57 -5.20
CA GLY A 232 -9.83 -15.69 -5.06
C GLY A 232 -8.81 -15.52 -3.96
N ASP A 233 -7.83 -16.42 -3.89
CA ASP A 233 -6.82 -16.46 -2.84
C ASP A 233 -5.55 -15.72 -3.24
N TYR A 234 -5.02 -14.97 -2.28
CA TYR A 234 -3.80 -14.18 -2.43
C TYR A 234 -2.90 -14.34 -1.21
N ASP A 235 -1.59 -14.37 -1.41
CA ASP A 235 -0.65 -14.03 -0.35
C ASP A 235 -0.77 -12.53 -0.09
N LEU A 236 -1.10 -12.15 1.14
CA LEU A 236 -1.23 -10.76 1.60
C LEU A 236 -0.09 -10.41 2.53
N ILE A 237 0.45 -9.20 2.36
CA ILE A 237 1.30 -8.53 3.33
C ILE A 237 0.71 -7.12 3.51
N VAL A 238 0.31 -6.78 4.74
CA VAL A 238 -0.17 -5.45 5.09
C VAL A 238 0.47 -5.02 6.40
N LEU A 239 1.36 -4.03 6.35
CA LEU A 239 2.16 -3.63 7.49
C LEU A 239 1.93 -2.15 7.83
N PRO A 240 1.40 -1.84 9.02
CA PRO A 240 1.25 -0.47 9.47
C PRO A 240 2.60 0.11 9.88
N ILE A 241 2.68 1.44 9.90
CA ILE A 241 3.77 2.14 10.60
C ILE A 241 3.69 1.75 12.08
N LYS A 242 4.82 1.33 12.67
CA LYS A 242 4.88 0.89 14.07
C LYS A 242 4.88 2.09 15.02
N VAL A 243 3.70 2.59 15.35
CA VAL A 243 3.50 3.72 16.26
C VAL A 243 3.07 3.19 17.62
N ARG A 244 3.88 3.46 18.66
CA ARG A 244 3.62 2.94 20.00
C ARG A 244 2.38 3.56 20.63
N GLY A 245 1.45 2.71 21.10
CA GLY A 245 0.33 3.12 21.95
C GLY A 245 -0.80 3.82 21.19
N HIS A 246 -0.85 3.72 19.86
CA HIS A 246 -1.92 4.30 19.04
C HIS A 246 -2.88 3.25 18.52
N GLU A 247 -4.10 3.69 18.26
CA GLU A 247 -5.28 2.92 17.91
C GLU A 247 -5.29 2.43 16.44
N GLY A 248 -4.44 3.02 15.60
CA GLY A 248 -4.32 2.69 14.19
C GLY A 248 -3.10 3.33 13.57
N ALA A 249 -2.80 2.98 12.34
CA ALA A 249 -1.75 3.60 11.55
C ALA A 249 -1.90 3.34 10.06
N PRO A 250 -1.45 4.27 9.17
CA PRO A 250 -1.31 4.03 7.75
C PRO A 250 -0.43 2.81 7.47
N ALA A 251 -0.80 2.06 6.42
CA ALA A 251 -0.15 0.81 6.08
C ALA A 251 0.19 0.74 4.59
N ARG A 252 1.25 -0.02 4.25
CA ARG A 252 1.47 -0.51 2.89
C ARG A 252 0.92 -1.92 2.76
N ALA A 253 0.07 -2.14 1.75
CA ALA A 253 -0.54 -3.42 1.47
C ALA A 253 -0.15 -3.91 0.07
N ILE A 254 0.32 -5.15 -0.03
CA ILE A 254 0.61 -5.82 -1.29
C ILE A 254 -0.01 -7.21 -1.30
N ALA A 255 -0.45 -7.65 -2.46
CA ALA A 255 -1.06 -8.96 -2.65
C ALA A 255 -0.44 -9.68 -3.84
N ARG A 256 -0.36 -11.00 -3.77
CA ARG A 256 0.06 -11.85 -4.88
C ARG A 256 -0.89 -13.03 -4.99
N ARG A 257 -1.45 -13.27 -6.19
CA ARG A 257 -2.33 -14.41 -6.39
C ARG A 257 -1.61 -15.71 -6.04
N THR A 258 -2.21 -16.53 -5.19
CA THR A 258 -1.65 -17.85 -4.90
C THR A 258 -1.74 -18.71 -6.16
N SER A 259 -0.66 -19.41 -6.50
CA SER A 259 -0.76 -20.48 -7.49
C SER A 259 -1.69 -21.55 -6.89
N ALA A 260 -2.73 -21.93 -7.62
CA ALA A 260 -3.54 -23.08 -7.21
C ALA A 260 -2.57 -24.23 -6.88
N SER A 261 -2.62 -24.72 -5.63
CA SER A 261 -1.94 -25.96 -5.28
C SER A 261 -2.45 -27.03 -6.23
N ARG A 262 -1.54 -27.51 -7.09
CA ARG A 262 -1.79 -28.64 -7.99
C ARG A 262 -2.06 -29.89 -7.19
#